data_7b2b118aa9f410aabdbae1279dbe7c98
#
_entry.id   7b2b118aa9f410aabdbae1279dbe7c98
#
_cell.length_a   1.000
_cell.length_b   1.000
_cell.length_c   1.000
_cell.angle_alpha   90.00
_cell.angle_beta   90.00
_cell.angle_gamma   90.00
#
_symmetry.space_group_name_H-M   'P 1'
#
loop_
_entity.id
_entity.type
_entity.pdbx_description
1 polymer ?
#
loop_
_entity_poly.entity_id
_entity_poly.type
_entity_poly.pdbx_seq_one_letter_code
_entity_poly.pdbx_strand_id
1 'polypeptide(L)'
;MIKFSHVTKTYRTNVGLEDVSVDIEKGDFVFLVGPSGAGKSTFIKLILKEIDADEGSILVDDREVTQLSNREIPELRRMIGTVFQDFRLLPKKTVFENVAFAMEVLHKSKRQIRKQVPQILSLVGITDKADKYPDELSAGEQQRVAIARAIINNPMVLIADEPTGNLDSKMGAEVME
;
A
#
# COMPACT_ATOMS: atom_id res chain seq x y z
N MET A 1 4.30 -13.05 10.45
CA MET A 1 3.29 -12.27 9.74
C MET A 1 3.51 -12.19 8.24
N ILE A 2 4.70 -11.79 7.74
CA ILE A 2 5.08 -12.01 6.33
C ILE A 2 6.31 -12.90 6.31
N LYS A 3 6.26 -14.00 5.57
CA LYS A 3 7.39 -14.92 5.46
C LYS A 3 7.65 -15.28 4.00
N PHE A 4 8.87 -15.09 3.58
CA PHE A 4 9.43 -15.59 2.32
C PHE A 4 10.32 -16.77 2.63
N SER A 5 10.19 -17.84 1.87
CA SER A 5 11.00 -19.03 2.01
C SER A 5 11.53 -19.44 0.64
N HIS A 6 12.83 -19.22 0.42
CA HIS A 6 13.55 -19.56 -0.82
C HIS A 6 12.87 -19.01 -2.08
N VAL A 7 12.41 -17.74 -2.03
CA VAL A 7 11.63 -17.14 -3.11
C VAL A 7 12.54 -16.63 -4.22
N THR A 8 12.30 -17.12 -5.43
CA THR A 8 12.95 -16.67 -6.65
C THR A 8 11.93 -16.11 -7.62
N LYS A 9 12.27 -14.99 -8.26
CA LYS A 9 11.53 -14.39 -9.36
C LYS A 9 12.45 -13.89 -10.44
N THR A 10 12.32 -14.46 -11.62
CA THR A 10 13.08 -14.07 -12.81
C THR A 10 12.18 -13.37 -13.82
N TYR A 11 12.74 -12.44 -14.55
CA TYR A 11 12.16 -11.84 -15.73
C TYR A 11 13.02 -12.25 -16.94
N ARG A 12 12.48 -12.18 -18.15
CA ARG A 12 13.16 -12.67 -19.37
C ARG A 12 14.64 -12.31 -19.49
N THR A 13 15.04 -11.16 -18.99
CA THR A 13 16.40 -10.61 -19.11
C THR A 13 17.07 -10.32 -17.77
N ASN A 14 16.35 -10.35 -16.66
CA ASN A 14 16.85 -9.93 -15.35
C ASN A 14 16.30 -10.81 -14.24
N VAL A 15 17.11 -11.00 -13.20
CA VAL A 15 16.68 -11.59 -11.94
C VAL A 15 16.00 -10.49 -11.11
N GLY A 16 14.77 -10.71 -10.70
CA GLY A 16 14.04 -9.80 -9.81
C GLY A 16 14.33 -10.07 -8.34
N LEU A 17 14.28 -11.35 -7.92
CA LEU A 17 14.70 -11.87 -6.61
C LEU A 17 15.36 -13.22 -6.83
N GLU A 18 16.38 -13.53 -6.02
CA GLU A 18 17.10 -14.80 -6.09
C GLU A 18 17.23 -15.37 -4.67
N ASP A 19 16.60 -16.52 -4.45
CA ASP A 19 16.65 -17.30 -3.20
C ASP A 19 16.44 -16.47 -1.92
N VAL A 20 15.42 -15.58 -1.94
CA VAL A 20 15.15 -14.68 -0.82
C VAL A 20 14.37 -15.41 0.27
N SER A 21 14.93 -15.41 1.48
CA SER A 21 14.26 -15.87 2.69
C SER A 21 14.26 -14.74 3.73
N VAL A 22 13.07 -14.36 4.20
CA VAL A 22 12.91 -13.33 5.22
C VAL A 22 11.66 -13.60 6.04
N ASP A 23 11.71 -13.30 7.32
CA ASP A 23 10.59 -13.38 8.24
C ASP A 23 10.37 -11.99 8.85
N ILE A 24 9.16 -11.44 8.70
CA ILE A 24 8.74 -10.14 9.23
C ILE A 24 7.61 -10.41 10.21
N GLU A 25 7.83 -10.09 11.46
CA GLU A 25 6.87 -10.34 12.53
C GLU A 25 5.81 -9.22 12.62
N LYS A 26 4.78 -9.48 13.41
CA LYS A 26 3.75 -8.48 13.68
C LYS A 26 4.32 -7.37 14.56
N GLY A 27 4.18 -6.13 14.09
CA GLY A 27 4.68 -4.95 14.78
C GLY A 27 6.07 -4.50 14.32
N ASP A 28 6.72 -5.26 13.44
CA ASP A 28 7.97 -4.83 12.86
C ASP A 28 7.78 -3.63 11.94
N PHE A 29 8.78 -2.75 11.97
CA PHE A 29 8.94 -1.67 11.01
C PHE A 29 10.19 -1.94 10.17
N VAL A 30 9.98 -2.23 8.88
CA VAL A 30 11.03 -2.75 8.00
C VAL A 30 11.31 -1.81 6.85
N PHE A 31 12.57 -1.45 6.65
CA PHE A 31 13.04 -0.74 5.46
C PHE A 31 13.60 -1.73 4.44
N LEU A 32 12.99 -1.73 3.24
CA LEU A 32 13.51 -2.44 2.09
C LEU A 32 14.44 -1.52 1.30
N VAL A 33 15.74 -1.67 1.49
CA VAL A 33 16.78 -0.82 0.91
C VAL A 33 17.54 -1.50 -0.20
N GLY A 34 18.05 -0.75 -1.15
CA GLY A 34 18.84 -1.26 -2.26
C GLY A 34 18.85 -0.29 -3.46
N PRO A 35 19.80 -0.44 -4.40
CA PRO A 35 19.86 0.37 -5.60
C PRO A 35 18.61 0.19 -6.48
N SER A 36 18.45 1.06 -7.49
CA SER A 36 17.42 0.85 -8.51
C SER A 36 17.64 -0.50 -9.20
N GLY A 37 16.53 -1.24 -9.39
CA GLY A 37 16.59 -2.60 -9.95
C GLY A 37 16.93 -3.73 -8.97
N ALA A 38 17.18 -3.44 -7.69
CA ALA A 38 17.50 -4.46 -6.67
C ALA A 38 16.33 -5.39 -6.27
N GLY A 39 15.18 -5.33 -6.96
CA GLY A 39 14.05 -6.19 -6.70
C GLY A 39 13.03 -5.67 -5.67
N LYS A 40 13.18 -4.42 -5.16
CA LYS A 40 12.26 -3.85 -4.16
C LYS A 40 10.80 -3.90 -4.60
N SER A 41 10.49 -3.38 -5.78
CA SER A 41 9.12 -3.41 -6.33
C SER A 41 8.67 -4.84 -6.68
N THR A 42 9.60 -5.75 -7.02
CA THR A 42 9.29 -7.18 -7.23
C THR A 42 8.82 -7.81 -5.91
N PHE A 43 9.52 -7.53 -4.81
CA PHE A 43 9.16 -8.00 -3.48
C PHE A 43 7.74 -7.56 -3.08
N ILE A 44 7.41 -6.27 -3.28
CA ILE A 44 6.08 -5.71 -3.01
C ILE A 44 5.01 -6.36 -3.90
N LYS A 45 5.27 -6.49 -5.20
CA LYS A 45 4.33 -7.11 -6.15
C LYS A 45 4.03 -8.57 -5.83
N LEU A 46 5.01 -9.31 -5.33
CA LEU A 46 4.83 -10.69 -4.88
C LEU A 46 3.91 -10.77 -3.65
N ILE A 47 4.10 -9.91 -2.64
CA ILE A 47 3.21 -9.83 -1.47
C ILE A 47 1.77 -9.52 -1.90
N LEU A 48 1.59 -8.59 -2.85
CA LEU A 48 0.27 -8.20 -3.35
C LEU A 48 -0.33 -9.20 -4.36
N LYS A 49 0.39 -10.30 -4.67
CA LYS A 49 0.00 -11.25 -5.73
C LYS A 49 -0.33 -10.53 -7.05
N GLU A 50 0.47 -9.51 -7.40
CA GLU A 50 0.43 -8.87 -8.72
C GLU A 50 1.23 -9.68 -9.75
N ILE A 51 2.21 -10.45 -9.28
CA ILE A 51 3.03 -11.40 -10.03
C ILE A 51 3.18 -12.68 -9.23
N ASP A 52 3.50 -13.77 -9.91
CA ASP A 52 3.79 -15.06 -9.30
C ASP A 52 5.29 -15.25 -9.05
N ALA A 53 5.65 -15.89 -7.96
CA ALA A 53 7.00 -16.42 -7.74
C ALA A 53 7.24 -17.59 -8.69
N ASP A 54 8.49 -17.75 -9.14
CA ASP A 54 8.88 -18.90 -9.95
C ASP A 54 9.24 -20.08 -9.04
N GLU A 55 9.82 -19.80 -7.85
CA GLU A 55 10.17 -20.80 -6.83
C GLU A 55 9.90 -20.24 -5.42
N GLY A 56 9.84 -21.15 -4.44
CA GLY A 56 9.65 -20.81 -3.04
C GLY A 56 8.19 -20.58 -2.63
N SER A 57 8.01 -20.12 -1.40
CA SER A 57 6.69 -19.85 -0.84
C SER A 57 6.63 -18.51 -0.13
N ILE A 58 5.44 -17.89 -0.12
CA ILE A 58 5.18 -16.60 0.53
C ILE A 58 3.94 -16.76 1.39
N LEU A 59 4.09 -16.51 2.69
CA LEU A 59 2.98 -16.44 3.64
C LEU A 59 2.71 -14.99 4.02
N VAL A 60 1.44 -14.61 4.09
CA VAL A 60 0.96 -13.37 4.69
C VAL A 60 -0.16 -13.71 5.66
N ASP A 61 0.08 -13.52 6.95
CA ASP A 61 -0.87 -13.86 8.02
C ASP A 61 -1.40 -15.30 7.88
N ASP A 62 -0.49 -16.27 7.80
CA ASP A 62 -0.74 -17.70 7.63
C ASP A 62 -1.44 -18.11 6.32
N ARG A 63 -1.65 -17.17 5.38
CA ARG A 63 -2.16 -17.46 4.05
C ARG A 63 -1.01 -17.68 3.07
N GLU A 64 -1.02 -18.80 2.38
CA GLU A 64 -0.04 -19.11 1.34
C GLU A 64 -0.34 -18.33 0.06
N VAL A 65 0.35 -17.20 -0.13
CA VAL A 65 0.10 -16.26 -1.24
C VAL A 65 0.42 -16.88 -2.60
N THR A 66 1.44 -17.73 -2.67
CA THR A 66 1.87 -18.38 -3.92
C THR A 66 0.80 -19.27 -4.51
N GLN A 67 -0.08 -19.84 -3.66
CA GLN A 67 -1.13 -20.79 -4.06
C GLN A 67 -2.52 -20.14 -4.21
N LEU A 68 -2.68 -18.85 -3.91
CA LEU A 68 -3.98 -18.18 -3.98
C LEU A 68 -4.56 -18.20 -5.40
N SER A 69 -5.82 -18.57 -5.49
CA SER A 69 -6.62 -18.41 -6.70
C SER A 69 -6.98 -16.93 -6.93
N ASN A 70 -7.34 -16.59 -8.18
CA ASN A 70 -7.77 -15.22 -8.53
C ASN A 70 -8.97 -14.71 -7.70
N ARG A 71 -9.79 -15.63 -7.15
CA ARG A 71 -10.95 -15.27 -6.31
C ARG A 71 -10.56 -14.87 -4.90
N GLU A 72 -9.40 -15.32 -4.41
CA GLU A 72 -8.89 -15.08 -3.06
C GLU A 72 -7.99 -13.84 -3.00
N ILE A 73 -7.38 -13.43 -4.13
CA ILE A 73 -6.51 -12.23 -4.20
C ILE A 73 -7.18 -10.97 -3.64
N PRO A 74 -8.47 -10.66 -3.92
CA PRO A 74 -9.12 -9.49 -3.34
C PRO A 74 -9.18 -9.53 -1.81
N GLU A 75 -9.30 -10.70 -1.19
CA GLU A 75 -9.28 -10.81 0.28
C GLU A 75 -7.90 -10.50 0.85
N LEU A 76 -6.83 -11.04 0.24
CA LEU A 76 -5.46 -10.71 0.60
C LEU A 76 -5.24 -9.19 0.54
N ARG A 77 -5.58 -8.56 -0.59
CA ARG A 77 -5.34 -7.12 -0.81
C ARG A 77 -6.16 -6.22 0.12
N ARG A 78 -7.31 -6.68 0.63
CA ARG A 78 -8.10 -5.96 1.65
C ARG A 78 -7.41 -5.89 3.01
N MET A 79 -6.50 -6.81 3.30
CA MET A 79 -5.74 -6.86 4.55
C MET A 79 -4.49 -5.97 4.49
N ILE A 80 -4.10 -5.52 3.29
CA ILE A 80 -2.88 -4.77 3.03
C ILE A 80 -3.24 -3.34 2.64
N GLY A 81 -2.81 -2.36 3.42
CA GLY A 81 -2.81 -0.95 3.01
C GLY A 81 -1.60 -0.68 2.14
N THR A 82 -1.80 -0.04 0.98
CA THR A 82 -0.70 0.26 0.07
C THR A 82 -0.66 1.74 -0.27
N VAL A 83 0.49 2.35 -0.07
CA VAL A 83 0.83 3.70 -0.50
C VAL A 83 1.78 3.59 -1.69
N PHE A 84 1.33 4.04 -2.86
CA PHE A 84 2.11 3.98 -4.10
C PHE A 84 2.85 5.29 -4.34
N GLN A 85 3.99 5.24 -5.00
CA GLN A 85 4.78 6.40 -5.38
C GLN A 85 3.99 7.41 -6.25
N ASP A 86 3.11 6.93 -7.14
CA ASP A 86 2.26 7.73 -8.04
C ASP A 86 0.88 8.07 -7.43
N PHE A 87 0.71 7.92 -6.12
CA PHE A 87 -0.49 8.16 -5.30
C PHE A 87 -1.71 7.34 -5.73
N ARG A 88 -1.93 7.07 -6.99
CA ARG A 88 -3.08 6.37 -7.59
C ARG A 88 -4.43 6.88 -7.09
N LEU A 89 -4.57 8.19 -6.97
CA LEU A 89 -5.83 8.80 -6.61
C LEU A 89 -6.84 8.71 -7.77
N LEU A 90 -8.11 8.61 -7.42
CA LEU A 90 -9.21 8.60 -8.38
C LEU A 90 -9.49 10.05 -8.81
N PRO A 91 -9.18 10.45 -10.07
CA PRO A 91 -9.16 11.86 -10.46
C PRO A 91 -10.54 12.52 -10.50
N LYS A 92 -11.61 11.72 -10.64
CA LYS A 92 -13.00 12.19 -10.67
C LYS A 92 -13.71 12.09 -9.31
N LYS A 93 -12.96 11.87 -8.24
CA LYS A 93 -13.46 11.78 -6.87
C LYS A 93 -12.75 12.81 -6.00
N THR A 94 -13.50 13.41 -5.08
CA THR A 94 -12.95 14.31 -4.08
C THR A 94 -12.01 13.58 -3.13
N VAL A 95 -11.30 14.31 -2.29
CA VAL A 95 -10.47 13.74 -1.20
C VAL A 95 -11.31 12.83 -0.31
N PHE A 96 -12.48 13.31 0.14
CA PHE A 96 -13.40 12.50 0.94
C PHE A 96 -13.78 11.20 0.23
N GLU A 97 -14.16 11.28 -1.04
CA GLU A 97 -14.59 10.12 -1.84
C GLU A 97 -13.43 9.15 -2.14
N ASN A 98 -12.20 9.66 -2.31
CA ASN A 98 -11.02 8.83 -2.48
C ASN A 98 -10.77 7.94 -1.25
N VAL A 99 -10.89 8.52 -0.05
CA VAL A 99 -10.72 7.77 1.20
C VAL A 99 -11.92 6.87 1.46
N ALA A 100 -13.14 7.37 1.22
CA ALA A 100 -14.38 6.62 1.37
C ALA A 100 -14.42 5.36 0.49
N PHE A 101 -13.83 5.42 -0.71
CA PHE A 101 -13.81 4.31 -1.66
C PHE A 101 -13.21 3.03 -1.05
N ALA A 102 -12.15 3.15 -0.25
CA ALA A 102 -11.56 1.99 0.42
C ALA A 102 -12.54 1.30 1.40
N MET A 103 -13.41 2.08 2.04
CA MET A 103 -14.46 1.55 2.91
C MET A 103 -15.64 0.96 2.12
N GLU A 104 -15.99 1.58 0.99
CA GLU A 104 -17.05 1.11 0.10
C GLU A 104 -16.73 -0.28 -0.47
N VAL A 105 -15.47 -0.53 -0.84
CA VAL A 105 -14.99 -1.86 -1.28
C VAL A 105 -15.18 -2.94 -0.20
N LEU A 106 -15.16 -2.56 1.08
CA LEU A 106 -15.46 -3.43 2.22
C LEU A 106 -16.95 -3.44 2.61
N HIS A 107 -17.83 -2.88 1.79
CA HIS A 107 -19.27 -2.80 2.04
C HIS A 107 -19.63 -2.11 3.38
N LYS A 108 -18.79 -1.18 3.85
CA LYS A 108 -19.10 -0.40 5.07
C LYS A 108 -20.32 0.51 4.85
N SER A 109 -21.13 0.67 5.88
CA SER A 109 -22.34 1.50 5.81
C SER A 109 -22.01 2.98 5.60
N LYS A 110 -22.90 3.72 4.95
CA LYS A 110 -22.77 5.19 4.79
C LYS A 110 -22.57 5.92 6.13
N ARG A 111 -23.18 5.40 7.20
CA ARG A 111 -23.01 5.95 8.55
C ARG A 111 -21.56 5.80 9.06
N GLN A 112 -20.95 4.62 8.85
CA GLN A 112 -19.55 4.38 9.21
C GLN A 112 -18.60 5.28 8.40
N ILE A 113 -18.81 5.37 7.08
CA ILE A 113 -18.01 6.22 6.19
C ILE A 113 -18.04 7.67 6.64
N ARG A 114 -19.26 8.24 6.86
CA ARG A 114 -19.42 9.62 7.31
C ARG A 114 -18.80 9.91 8.67
N LYS A 115 -18.62 8.88 9.52
CA LYS A 115 -17.98 9.01 10.83
C LYS A 115 -16.46 8.89 10.72
N GLN A 116 -15.96 7.91 9.97
CA GLN A 116 -14.53 7.55 10.00
C GLN A 116 -13.68 8.38 9.04
N VAL A 117 -14.19 8.72 7.85
CA VAL A 117 -13.40 9.49 6.88
C VAL A 117 -12.93 10.83 7.44
N PRO A 118 -13.79 11.67 8.08
CA PRO A 118 -13.31 12.93 8.67
C PRO A 118 -12.25 12.73 9.76
N GLN A 119 -12.34 11.65 10.53
CA GLN A 119 -11.34 11.34 11.57
C GLN A 119 -9.97 11.04 10.96
N ILE A 120 -9.93 10.25 9.90
CA ILE A 120 -8.69 9.94 9.20
C ILE A 120 -8.14 11.18 8.47
N LEU A 121 -8.98 11.99 7.83
CA LEU A 121 -8.54 13.24 7.21
C LEU A 121 -7.94 14.20 8.24
N SER A 122 -8.50 14.25 9.44
CA SER A 122 -7.94 15.01 10.56
C SER A 122 -6.60 14.46 11.02
N LEU A 123 -6.46 13.12 11.09
CA LEU A 123 -5.21 12.47 11.49
C LEU A 123 -4.05 12.82 10.52
N VAL A 124 -4.32 12.86 9.22
CA VAL A 124 -3.31 13.19 8.21
C VAL A 124 -3.24 14.71 7.90
N GLY A 125 -4.00 15.54 8.60
CA GLY A 125 -3.91 17.01 8.53
C GLY A 125 -4.43 17.64 7.25
N ILE A 126 -5.51 17.08 6.61
CA ILE A 126 -6.08 17.60 5.36
C ILE A 126 -7.62 17.74 5.39
N THR A 127 -8.18 17.98 6.56
CA THR A 127 -9.64 18.09 6.74
C THR A 127 -10.25 19.20 5.88
N ASP A 128 -9.56 20.34 5.73
CA ASP A 128 -9.96 21.50 4.94
C ASP A 128 -10.00 21.24 3.43
N LYS A 129 -9.43 20.13 2.98
CA LYS A 129 -9.39 19.71 1.57
C LYS A 129 -10.40 18.62 1.21
N ALA A 130 -11.31 18.26 2.12
CA ALA A 130 -12.22 17.11 1.95
C ALA A 130 -13.01 17.14 0.63
N ASP A 131 -13.42 18.32 0.19
CA ASP A 131 -14.24 18.53 -1.02
C ASP A 131 -13.40 18.84 -2.27
N LYS A 132 -12.06 18.87 -2.16
CA LYS A 132 -11.15 19.13 -3.27
C LYS A 132 -10.92 17.89 -4.12
N TYR A 133 -10.62 18.11 -5.41
CA TYR A 133 -10.20 17.05 -6.33
C TYR A 133 -8.66 16.91 -6.34
N PRO A 134 -8.13 15.75 -6.77
CA PRO A 134 -6.67 15.52 -6.78
C PRO A 134 -5.85 16.56 -7.53
N ASP A 135 -6.36 17.11 -8.63
CA ASP A 135 -5.71 18.15 -9.44
C ASP A 135 -5.67 19.54 -8.77
N GLU A 136 -6.45 19.73 -7.71
CA GLU A 136 -6.42 20.95 -6.89
C GLU A 136 -5.43 20.85 -5.71
N LEU A 137 -4.73 19.72 -5.56
CA LEU A 137 -3.85 19.41 -4.42
C LEU A 137 -2.38 19.48 -4.81
N SER A 138 -1.54 19.93 -3.89
CA SER A 138 -0.09 19.72 -3.97
C SER A 138 0.28 18.25 -3.89
N ALA A 139 1.48 17.87 -4.33
CA ALA A 139 1.97 16.50 -4.24
C ALA A 139 1.96 15.97 -2.79
N GLY A 140 2.34 16.78 -1.80
CA GLY A 140 2.28 16.40 -0.38
C GLY A 140 0.85 16.16 0.12
N GLU A 141 -0.12 16.99 -0.31
CA GLU A 141 -1.53 16.78 0.03
C GLU A 141 -2.07 15.50 -0.64
N GLN A 142 -1.73 15.24 -1.91
CA GLN A 142 -2.09 13.99 -2.59
C GLN A 142 -1.52 12.76 -1.87
N GLN A 143 -0.28 12.85 -1.39
CA GLN A 143 0.35 11.79 -0.59
C GLN A 143 -0.40 11.55 0.71
N ARG A 144 -0.80 12.60 1.44
CA ARG A 144 -1.62 12.48 2.66
C ARG A 144 -2.96 11.81 2.38
N VAL A 145 -3.61 12.10 1.24
CA VAL A 145 -4.83 11.39 0.81
C VAL A 145 -4.54 9.90 0.55
N ALA A 146 -3.44 9.57 -0.12
CA ALA A 146 -3.05 8.19 -0.38
C ALA A 146 -2.79 7.42 0.92
N ILE A 147 -2.11 8.04 1.89
CA ILE A 147 -1.90 7.47 3.23
C ILE A 147 -3.25 7.27 3.94
N ALA A 148 -4.10 8.29 3.98
CA ALA A 148 -5.44 8.21 4.60
C ALA A 148 -6.25 7.02 4.03
N ARG A 149 -6.24 6.86 2.70
CA ARG A 149 -6.89 5.75 2.00
C ARG A 149 -6.30 4.40 2.37
N ALA A 150 -4.99 4.31 2.55
CA ALA A 150 -4.32 3.07 2.89
C ALA A 150 -4.65 2.60 4.32
N ILE A 151 -4.77 3.53 5.28
CA ILE A 151 -4.93 3.19 6.71
C ILE A 151 -6.38 3.16 7.20
N ILE A 152 -7.36 3.70 6.46
CA ILE A 152 -8.76 3.87 6.93
C ILE A 152 -9.41 2.56 7.39
N ASN A 153 -9.01 1.43 6.84
CA ASN A 153 -9.56 0.11 7.16
C ASN A 153 -8.75 -0.66 8.20
N ASN A 154 -7.80 -0.02 8.88
CA ASN A 154 -6.89 -0.67 9.84
C ASN A 154 -6.23 -1.92 9.25
N PRO A 155 -5.43 -1.79 8.21
CA PRO A 155 -4.80 -2.93 7.55
C PRO A 155 -3.87 -3.67 8.50
N MET A 156 -3.69 -4.96 8.28
CA MET A 156 -2.74 -5.79 9.04
C MET A 156 -1.29 -5.51 8.64
N VAL A 157 -1.08 -5.16 7.37
CA VAL A 157 0.20 -4.77 6.79
C VAL A 157 0.03 -3.43 6.09
N LEU A 158 0.97 -2.52 6.32
CA LEU A 158 1.08 -1.28 5.55
C LEU A 158 2.35 -1.35 4.71
N ILE A 159 2.20 -1.21 3.41
CA ILE A 159 3.32 -1.15 2.45
C ILE A 159 3.38 0.26 1.87
N ALA A 160 4.57 0.86 1.90
CA ALA A 160 4.82 2.14 1.25
C ALA A 160 5.95 1.97 0.23
N ASP A 161 5.62 2.14 -1.05
CA ASP A 161 6.58 2.07 -2.16
C ASP A 161 7.05 3.49 -2.49
N GLU A 162 8.24 3.83 -2.03
CA GLU A 162 8.88 5.16 -2.17
C GLU A 162 7.93 6.33 -1.80
N PRO A 163 7.37 6.35 -0.57
CA PRO A 163 6.29 7.28 -0.19
C PRO A 163 6.68 8.76 -0.24
N THR A 164 7.96 9.06 -0.32
CA THR A 164 8.50 10.43 -0.44
C THR A 164 9.20 10.69 -1.77
N GLY A 165 9.20 9.73 -2.69
CA GLY A 165 9.95 9.81 -3.94
C GLY A 165 9.53 10.95 -4.88
N ASN A 166 8.30 11.42 -4.77
CA ASN A 166 7.75 12.53 -5.55
C ASN A 166 7.67 13.84 -4.75
N LEU A 167 8.25 13.88 -3.55
CA LEU A 167 8.23 15.04 -2.65
C LEU A 167 9.63 15.65 -2.56
N ASP A 168 9.71 16.96 -2.37
CA ASP A 168 10.97 17.57 -1.95
C ASP A 168 11.32 17.15 -0.51
N SER A 169 12.59 17.34 -0.12
CA SER A 169 13.09 16.84 1.17
C SER A 169 12.36 17.41 2.39
N LYS A 170 11.82 18.63 2.30
CA LYS A 170 11.07 19.27 3.39
C LYS A 170 9.68 18.66 3.51
N MET A 171 8.96 18.54 2.38
CA MET A 171 7.64 17.91 2.35
C MET A 171 7.71 16.40 2.68
N GLY A 172 8.79 15.73 2.27
CA GLY A 172 9.04 14.33 2.64
C GLY A 172 9.17 14.14 4.15
N ALA A 173 9.87 15.01 4.84
CA ALA A 173 9.98 14.98 6.30
C ALA A 173 8.62 15.18 6.99
N GLU A 174 7.84 16.19 6.56
CA GLU A 174 6.51 16.50 7.12
C GLU A 174 5.48 15.35 6.96
N VAL A 175 5.66 14.51 5.95
CA VAL A 175 4.77 13.34 5.71
C VAL A 175 5.16 12.14 6.58
N MET A 176 6.44 12.07 7.01
CA MET A 176 6.96 10.95 7.82
C MET A 176 6.85 11.18 9.33
N GLU A 177 6.50 12.38 9.77
CA GLU A 177 6.15 12.72 11.17
C GLU A 177 4.70 12.35 11.51
#